data_b961a2fa2eb5f2586db4bccb1298ec5a
#
_entry.id   b961a2fa2eb5f2586db4bccb1298ec5a
#
_cell.length_a   1.000
_cell.length_b   1.000
_cell.length_c   1.000
_cell.angle_alpha   90.00
_cell.angle_beta   90.00
_cell.angle_gamma   90.00
#
_symmetry.space_group_name_H-M   'P 1'
#
loop_
_entity.id
_entity.type
_entity.pdbx_description
1 polymer ?
#
loop_
_entity_poly.entity_id
_entity_poly.type
_entity_poly.pdbx_seq_one_letter_code
_entity_poly.pdbx_strand_id
1 'polypeptide(L)'
;DPLAADLPNQAINHAASAVEGAAAIAVAATAAIPQLGFIHEDSGQSFVLDIADLFRDAITVPCAFKAVALAQKRPGDPFERLVRRTVAERLRRDAVIPTMIDRIKELFAEERTDANDAVGDA
;
A
#
# COMPACT_ATOMS: atom_id res chain seq x y z
N ASP A 1 7.97 8.70 29.44
CA ASP A 1 8.96 8.06 28.58
C ASP A 1 8.89 8.63 27.16
N PRO A 2 9.96 9.32 26.70
CA PRO A 2 9.97 9.90 25.37
C PRO A 2 9.73 8.87 24.25
N LEU A 3 10.17 7.62 24.42
CA LEU A 3 9.98 6.56 23.45
C LEU A 3 8.50 6.17 23.32
N ALA A 4 7.79 6.14 24.46
CA ALA A 4 6.36 5.80 24.44
C ALA A 4 5.55 6.89 23.73
N ALA A 5 5.92 8.17 23.86
CA ALA A 5 5.24 9.29 23.21
C ALA A 5 5.41 9.26 21.69
N ASP A 6 6.51 8.64 21.18
CA ASP A 6 6.82 8.58 19.76
C ASP A 6 6.31 7.30 19.08
N LEU A 7 5.77 6.33 19.84
CA LEU A 7 5.30 5.07 19.28
C LEU A 7 4.27 5.23 18.16
N PRO A 8 3.27 6.13 18.27
CA PRO A 8 2.32 6.31 17.16
C PRO A 8 2.99 6.72 15.86
N ASN A 9 3.98 7.61 15.91
CA ASN A 9 4.71 8.03 14.71
C ASN A 9 5.54 6.89 14.12
N GLN A 10 6.23 6.13 14.98
CA GLN A 10 6.98 4.95 14.56
C GLN A 10 6.04 3.91 13.93
N ALA A 11 4.88 3.70 14.54
CA ALA A 11 3.90 2.75 14.03
C ALA A 11 3.42 3.14 12.63
N ILE A 12 3.10 4.42 12.42
CA ILE A 12 2.67 4.91 11.10
C ILE A 12 3.78 4.71 10.07
N ASN A 13 5.03 5.01 10.41
CA ASN A 13 6.16 4.84 9.50
C ASN A 13 6.38 3.37 9.13
N HIS A 14 6.35 2.47 10.11
CA HIS A 14 6.50 1.03 9.85
C HIS A 14 5.32 0.47 9.06
N ALA A 15 4.10 0.89 9.39
CA ALA A 15 2.90 0.46 8.67
C ALA A 15 2.91 0.98 7.22
N ALA A 16 3.30 2.24 7.02
CA ALA A 16 3.40 2.82 5.68
C ALA A 16 4.40 2.05 4.81
N SER A 17 5.57 1.70 5.37
CA SER A 17 6.57 0.91 4.65
C SER A 17 6.03 -0.47 4.25
N ALA A 18 5.28 -1.12 5.13
CA ALA A 18 4.68 -2.43 4.84
C ALA A 18 3.61 -2.32 3.75
N VAL A 19 2.78 -1.28 3.78
CA VAL A 19 1.74 -1.05 2.76
C VAL A 19 2.39 -0.68 1.42
N GLU A 20 3.45 0.11 1.42
CA GLU A 20 4.24 0.41 0.21
C GLU A 20 4.81 -0.86 -0.41
N GLY A 21 5.32 -1.78 0.44
CA GLY A 21 5.79 -3.08 -0.02
C GLY A 21 4.69 -3.89 -0.70
N ALA A 22 3.49 -3.90 -0.13
CA ALA A 22 2.33 -4.56 -0.73
C ALA A 22 1.95 -3.91 -2.06
N ALA A 23 1.95 -2.57 -2.12
CA ALA A 23 1.67 -1.84 -3.35
C ALA A 23 2.71 -2.16 -4.44
N ALA A 24 3.99 -2.29 -4.06
CA ALA A 24 5.04 -2.67 -5.01
C ALA A 24 4.80 -4.08 -5.58
N ILE A 25 4.34 -5.01 -4.76
CA ILE A 25 3.98 -6.36 -5.22
C ILE A 25 2.81 -6.28 -6.22
N ALA A 26 1.79 -5.50 -5.89
CA ALA A 26 0.63 -5.33 -6.78
C ALA A 26 1.01 -4.71 -8.12
N VAL A 27 1.86 -3.69 -8.11
CA VAL A 27 2.35 -3.04 -9.34
C VAL A 27 3.16 -4.02 -10.17
N ALA A 28 4.06 -4.79 -9.54
CA ALA A 28 4.86 -5.80 -10.25
C ALA A 28 3.98 -6.90 -10.87
N ALA A 29 2.94 -7.32 -10.15
CA ALA A 29 2.00 -8.33 -10.66
C ALA A 29 1.25 -7.82 -11.89
N THR A 30 0.80 -6.56 -11.88
CA THR A 30 0.10 -5.97 -13.03
C THR A 30 1.04 -5.74 -14.21
N ALA A 31 2.29 -5.38 -13.97
CA ALA A 31 3.28 -5.21 -15.03
C ALA A 31 3.54 -6.51 -15.80
N ALA A 32 3.27 -7.66 -15.18
CA ALA A 32 3.40 -8.97 -15.82
C ALA A 32 2.22 -9.33 -16.72
N ILE A 33 1.17 -8.49 -16.78
CA ILE A 33 -0.02 -8.72 -17.61
C ILE A 33 0.15 -7.99 -18.95
N PRO A 34 0.38 -8.71 -20.08
CA PRO A 34 0.68 -8.05 -21.36
C PRO A 34 -0.42 -7.12 -21.86
N GLN A 35 -1.68 -7.42 -21.54
CA GLN A 35 -2.83 -6.64 -21.99
C GLN A 35 -2.91 -5.25 -21.38
N LEU A 36 -2.22 -5.00 -20.27
CA LEU A 36 -2.26 -3.70 -19.59
C LEU A 36 -1.26 -2.68 -20.13
N GLY A 37 -0.32 -3.14 -20.97
CA GLY A 37 0.66 -2.25 -21.57
C GLY A 37 1.91 -2.11 -20.72
N PHE A 38 2.77 -1.17 -21.10
CA PHE A 38 4.10 -0.99 -20.52
C PHE A 38 4.11 0.08 -19.44
N ILE A 39 4.68 -0.25 -18.27
CA ILE A 39 4.93 0.72 -17.19
C ILE A 39 6.41 1.06 -17.22
N HIS A 40 6.75 2.35 -17.44
CA HIS A 40 8.13 2.80 -17.36
C HIS A 40 8.66 2.70 -15.92
N GLU A 41 9.90 2.28 -15.77
CA GLU A 41 10.53 2.15 -14.45
C GLU A 41 10.49 3.46 -13.66
N ASP A 42 10.71 4.58 -14.33
CA ASP A 42 10.75 5.90 -13.69
C ASP A 42 9.39 6.32 -13.12
N SER A 43 8.29 5.87 -13.73
CA SER A 43 6.94 6.15 -13.24
C SER A 43 6.43 5.10 -12.25
N GLY A 44 7.05 3.92 -12.24
CA GLY A 44 6.63 2.79 -11.40
C GLY A 44 6.70 3.10 -9.91
N GLN A 45 7.75 3.77 -9.44
CA GLN A 45 7.92 4.09 -8.03
C GLN A 45 6.91 5.14 -7.57
N SER A 46 6.68 6.16 -8.37
CA SER A 46 5.66 7.17 -8.13
C SER A 46 4.28 6.52 -8.03
N PHE A 47 4.02 5.57 -8.92
CA PHE A 47 2.76 4.83 -8.96
C PHE A 47 2.56 3.96 -7.71
N VAL A 48 3.63 3.32 -7.23
CA VAL A 48 3.60 2.55 -5.98
C VAL A 48 3.17 3.45 -4.81
N LEU A 49 3.75 4.64 -4.70
CA LEU A 49 3.42 5.57 -3.63
C LEU A 49 1.97 6.05 -3.74
N ASP A 50 1.49 6.31 -4.95
CA ASP A 50 0.10 6.71 -5.18
C ASP A 50 -0.88 5.62 -4.77
N ILE A 51 -0.60 4.37 -5.12
CA ILE A 51 -1.43 3.23 -4.72
C ILE A 51 -1.42 3.06 -3.19
N ALA A 52 -0.23 3.12 -2.56
CA ALA A 52 -0.13 3.03 -1.10
C ALA A 52 -0.94 4.13 -0.41
N ASP A 53 -0.93 5.34 -0.98
CA ASP A 53 -1.67 6.48 -0.43
C ASP A 53 -3.18 6.27 -0.44
N LEU A 54 -3.71 5.58 -1.45
CA LEU A 54 -5.14 5.23 -1.52
C LEU A 54 -5.57 4.35 -0.34
N PHE A 55 -4.65 3.57 0.23
CA PHE A 55 -4.94 2.64 1.32
C PHE A 55 -4.51 3.17 2.69
N ARG A 56 -4.01 4.42 2.75
CA ARG A 56 -3.50 4.99 4.00
C ARG A 56 -4.56 5.03 5.09
N ASP A 57 -5.72 5.60 4.80
CA ASP A 57 -6.78 5.76 5.81
C ASP A 57 -7.46 4.44 6.16
N ALA A 58 -7.57 3.53 5.21
CA ALA A 58 -8.24 2.26 5.42
C ALA A 58 -7.35 1.19 6.07
N ILE A 59 -6.05 1.21 5.80
CA ILE A 59 -5.13 0.15 6.23
C ILE A 59 -4.00 0.68 7.11
N THR A 60 -3.21 1.63 6.60
CA THR A 60 -1.99 2.10 7.27
C THR A 60 -2.30 2.65 8.66
N VAL A 61 -3.19 3.62 8.75
CA VAL A 61 -3.48 4.30 10.02
C VAL A 61 -4.17 3.38 11.02
N PRO A 62 -5.23 2.63 10.66
CA PRO A 62 -5.84 1.70 11.62
C PRO A 62 -4.88 0.61 12.11
N CYS A 63 -4.04 0.07 11.25
CA CYS A 63 -3.04 -0.93 11.65
C CYS A 63 -2.00 -0.36 12.60
N ALA A 64 -1.56 0.88 12.35
CA ALA A 64 -0.62 1.55 13.23
C ALA A 64 -1.18 1.71 14.65
N PHE A 65 -2.41 2.18 14.77
CA PHE A 65 -3.06 2.33 16.08
C PHE A 65 -3.29 1.00 16.78
N LYS A 66 -3.69 -0.03 16.03
CA LYS A 66 -3.85 -1.37 16.57
C LYS A 66 -2.52 -1.91 17.11
N ALA A 67 -1.42 -1.70 16.38
CA ALA A 67 -0.11 -2.16 16.80
C ALA A 67 0.36 -1.46 18.08
N VAL A 68 0.09 -0.15 18.21
CA VAL A 68 0.41 0.58 19.45
C VAL A 68 -0.34 -0.03 20.63
N ALA A 69 -1.63 -0.32 20.48
CA ALA A 69 -2.43 -0.94 21.52
C ALA A 69 -1.91 -2.34 21.89
N LEU A 70 -1.51 -3.13 20.90
CA LEU A 70 -0.94 -4.47 21.12
C LEU A 70 0.42 -4.40 21.82
N ALA A 71 1.24 -3.39 21.52
CA ALA A 71 2.56 -3.23 22.13
C ALA A 71 2.47 -3.05 23.64
N GLN A 72 1.41 -2.43 24.14
CA GLN A 72 1.17 -2.27 25.57
C GLN A 72 0.93 -3.59 26.26
N LYS A 73 0.37 -4.57 25.55
CA LYS A 73 0.08 -5.92 26.06
C LYS A 73 1.22 -6.91 25.84
N ARG A 74 2.17 -6.59 24.99
CA ARG A 74 3.28 -7.47 24.61
C ARG A 74 4.62 -6.72 24.66
N PRO A 75 5.06 -6.27 25.84
CA PRO A 75 6.25 -5.41 25.95
C PRO A 75 7.57 -6.06 25.54
N GLY A 76 7.62 -7.38 25.45
CA GLY A 76 8.83 -8.10 25.04
C GLY A 76 9.03 -8.23 23.53
N ASP A 77 8.00 -7.94 22.72
CA ASP A 77 8.08 -8.11 21.27
C ASP A 77 8.71 -6.88 20.62
N PRO A 78 9.62 -7.06 19.61
CA PRO A 78 10.12 -5.94 18.83
C PRO A 78 8.98 -5.18 18.15
N PHE A 79 8.93 -3.87 18.35
CA PHE A 79 7.81 -3.06 17.89
C PHE A 79 7.64 -3.09 16.38
N GLU A 80 8.74 -2.95 15.62
CA GLU A 80 8.69 -3.01 14.16
C GLU A 80 8.06 -4.32 13.66
N ARG A 81 8.45 -5.45 14.27
CA ARG A 81 7.91 -6.75 13.90
C ARG A 81 6.41 -6.82 14.19
N LEU A 82 5.99 -6.26 15.33
CA LEU A 82 4.59 -6.24 15.72
C LEU A 82 3.75 -5.45 14.72
N VAL A 83 4.24 -4.29 14.28
CA VAL A 83 3.56 -3.47 13.29
C VAL A 83 3.45 -4.22 11.96
N ARG A 84 4.55 -4.78 11.48
CA ARG A 84 4.57 -5.52 10.21
C ARG A 84 3.64 -6.71 10.23
N ARG A 85 3.60 -7.44 11.33
CA ARG A 85 2.69 -8.59 11.50
C ARG A 85 1.24 -8.14 11.47
N THR A 86 0.92 -7.04 12.14
CA THR A 86 -0.43 -6.49 12.16
C THR A 86 -0.88 -6.11 10.75
N VAL A 87 -0.03 -5.45 9.99
CA VAL A 87 -0.33 -5.09 8.59
C VAL A 87 -0.49 -6.35 7.74
N ALA A 88 0.45 -7.29 7.84
CA ALA A 88 0.42 -8.52 7.04
C ALA A 88 -0.87 -9.31 7.27
N GLU A 89 -1.31 -9.41 8.50
CA GLU A 89 -2.56 -10.09 8.86
C GLU A 89 -3.77 -9.40 8.22
N ARG A 90 -3.81 -8.06 8.26
CA ARG A 90 -4.88 -7.28 7.65
C ARG A 90 -4.88 -7.43 6.14
N LEU A 91 -3.70 -7.41 5.51
CA LEU A 91 -3.57 -7.56 4.06
C LEU A 91 -4.14 -8.91 3.59
N ARG A 92 -3.87 -9.98 4.35
CA ARG A 92 -4.39 -11.31 4.01
C ARG A 92 -5.88 -11.42 4.26
N ARG A 93 -6.33 -10.98 5.43
CA ARG A 93 -7.73 -11.10 5.85
C ARG A 93 -8.68 -10.40 4.90
N ASP A 94 -8.31 -9.21 4.45
CA ASP A 94 -9.20 -8.37 3.63
C ASP A 94 -8.84 -8.42 2.14
N ALA A 95 -7.95 -9.34 1.73
CA ALA A 95 -7.53 -9.49 0.34
C ALA A 95 -7.09 -8.15 -0.28
N VAL A 96 -6.24 -7.40 0.44
CA VAL A 96 -5.88 -6.04 0.06
C VAL A 96 -5.02 -6.01 -1.21
N ILE A 97 -4.05 -6.91 -1.36
CA ILE A 97 -3.21 -6.94 -2.56
C ILE A 97 -4.04 -7.20 -3.83
N PRO A 98 -4.96 -8.19 -3.86
CA PRO A 98 -5.88 -8.33 -4.99
C PRO A 98 -6.71 -7.07 -5.25
N THR A 99 -7.16 -6.39 -4.21
CA THR A 99 -7.90 -5.12 -4.34
C THR A 99 -7.03 -4.04 -4.97
N MET A 100 -5.76 -3.94 -4.57
CA MET A 100 -4.79 -3.02 -5.18
C MET A 100 -4.62 -3.32 -6.66
N ILE A 101 -4.48 -4.59 -7.03
CA ILE A 101 -4.36 -5.03 -8.43
C ILE A 101 -5.57 -4.58 -9.24
N ASP A 102 -6.78 -4.79 -8.71
CA ASP A 102 -8.00 -4.39 -9.38
C ASP A 102 -8.05 -2.87 -9.58
N ARG A 103 -7.63 -2.11 -8.57
CA ARG A 103 -7.59 -0.64 -8.66
C ARG A 103 -6.58 -0.17 -9.71
N ILE A 104 -5.42 -0.83 -9.78
CA ILE A 104 -4.42 -0.51 -10.79
C ILE A 104 -4.97 -0.75 -12.19
N LYS A 105 -5.66 -1.87 -12.40
CA LYS A 105 -6.31 -2.18 -13.69
C LYS A 105 -7.33 -1.12 -14.08
N GLU A 106 -8.14 -0.66 -13.12
CA GLU A 106 -9.11 0.41 -13.35
C GLU A 106 -8.42 1.70 -13.81
N LEU A 107 -7.34 2.07 -13.13
CA LEU A 107 -6.59 3.29 -13.47
C LEU A 107 -5.99 3.20 -14.87
N PHE A 108 -5.47 2.05 -15.28
CA PHE A 108 -4.97 1.86 -16.63
C PHE A 108 -6.09 1.91 -17.68
N ALA A 109 -7.24 1.36 -17.37
CA ALA A 109 -8.40 1.41 -18.27
C ALA A 109 -8.85 2.88 -18.47
N GLU A 110 -8.87 3.67 -17.40
CA GLU A 110 -9.20 5.09 -17.46
C GLU A 110 -8.21 5.86 -18.33
N GLU A 111 -6.90 5.63 -18.14
CA GLU A 111 -5.85 6.26 -18.95
C GLU A 111 -5.96 5.92 -20.43
N ARG A 112 -6.24 4.67 -20.77
CA ARG A 112 -6.42 4.23 -22.15
C ARG A 112 -7.62 4.92 -22.78
N THR A 113 -8.72 5.04 -22.06
CA THR A 113 -9.92 5.72 -22.54
C THR A 113 -9.61 7.20 -22.83
N ASP A 114 -8.95 7.88 -21.92
CA ASP A 114 -8.56 9.27 -22.08
C ASP A 114 -7.62 9.47 -23.28
N ALA A 115 -6.63 8.59 -23.44
CA ALA A 115 -5.71 8.63 -24.56
C ALA A 115 -6.42 8.40 -25.90
N ASN A 116 -7.36 7.46 -25.93
CA ASN A 116 -8.14 7.18 -27.15
C ASN A 116 -9.06 8.34 -27.50
N ASP A 117 -9.68 8.96 -26.50
CA ASP A 117 -10.53 10.13 -26.72
C ASP A 117 -9.72 11.32 -27.24
N ALA A 118 -8.53 11.56 -26.69
CA ALA A 118 -7.64 12.62 -27.15
C ALA A 118 -7.20 12.42 -28.60
N VAL A 119 -6.93 11.18 -29.01
CA VAL A 119 -6.57 10.83 -30.39
C VAL A 119 -7.79 10.93 -31.32
N GLY A 120 -8.97 10.56 -30.83
CA GLY A 120 -10.21 10.62 -31.58
C GLY A 120 -10.67 12.04 -31.92
N ASP A 121 -10.32 13.02 -31.10
CA ASP A 121 -10.68 14.43 -31.28
C ASP A 121 -9.75 15.15 -32.28
N ALA A 122 -8.70 14.50 -32.71
CA ALA A 122 -7.77 15.03 -33.69
C ALA A 122 -8.20 14.65 -35.11
#